data_02cb6b03d8a3e6f5429c0519338a2df0
#
_entry.id   02cb6b03d8a3e6f5429c0519338a2df0
#
_cell.length_a   1.000
_cell.length_b   1.000
_cell.length_c   1.000
_cell.angle_alpha   90.00
_cell.angle_beta   90.00
_cell.angle_gamma   90.00
#
_symmetry.space_group_name_H-M   'P 1'
#
loop_
_entity.id
_entity.type
_entity.pdbx_description
1 polymer ?
#
loop_
_entity_poly.entity_id
_entity_poly.type
_entity_poly.pdbx_seq_one_letter_code
_entity_poly.pdbx_strand_id
1 'polypeptide(L)'
;MKIKIFCIGDIVGRPGRRVLAEHLHPFVVENEIDCVIANAENAAGGSGLTKQIHDKLAKYGVHLVTLGDHCYRKRDIIPTLETQNNIVRPANLSRYAAGKDYAIYQTAKGATVAVVTLIGRIFMKPADCPYAKIDDLLGKLKNEADIVIVEMHAEATSEKVAMGYYLDGKVSCVFGTHTHIATADERILKAGTAYITDIGMTGSADSVLGRNADSVVRAFRTQMPYSFEVASGDVRINGIIVTVDSNTRKAEHIERVVICEESPPDSQTYDSDDGKPDYTNGFG
;
A
#
# COMPACT_ATOMS: atom_id res chain seq x y z
N MET A 1 -16.29 15.63 -12.25
CA MET A 1 -15.65 16.35 -11.12
C MET A 1 -14.27 15.73 -10.89
N LYS A 2 -13.21 16.55 -10.72
CA LYS A 2 -11.85 16.05 -10.52
C LYS A 2 -11.60 15.66 -9.07
N ILE A 3 -11.16 14.44 -8.86
CA ILE A 3 -10.80 13.85 -7.56
C ILE A 3 -9.33 13.46 -7.59
N LYS A 4 -8.54 14.00 -6.66
CA LYS A 4 -7.12 13.68 -6.47
C LYS A 4 -6.95 12.61 -5.41
N ILE A 5 -6.30 11.51 -5.76
CA ILE A 5 -6.07 10.36 -4.88
C ILE A 5 -4.57 10.16 -4.73
N PHE A 6 -4.08 10.16 -3.49
CA PHE A 6 -2.70 9.84 -3.17
C PHE A 6 -2.60 8.40 -2.70
N CYS A 7 -1.93 7.56 -3.49
CA CYS A 7 -1.62 6.18 -3.14
C CYS A 7 -0.18 6.11 -2.63
N ILE A 8 0.00 5.65 -1.39
CA ILE A 8 1.28 5.57 -0.67
C ILE A 8 1.74 4.13 -0.65
N GLY A 9 3.00 3.90 -1.02
CA GLY A 9 3.63 2.59 -1.03
C GLY A 9 3.88 2.00 0.36
N ASP A 10 4.30 0.74 0.38
CA ASP A 10 4.46 -0.10 1.57
C ASP A 10 5.12 0.64 2.73
N ILE A 11 4.37 0.92 3.80
CA ILE A 11 4.87 1.60 5.00
C ILE A 11 5.72 0.62 5.79
N VAL A 12 7.02 0.90 5.91
CA VAL A 12 7.97 -0.01 6.56
C VAL A 12 8.40 0.53 7.94
N GLY A 13 7.92 -0.13 8.99
CA GLY A 13 8.33 0.08 10.36
C GLY A 13 8.14 1.50 10.89
N ARG A 14 8.87 1.82 11.96
CA ARG A 14 8.83 3.12 12.61
C ARG A 14 9.24 4.28 11.70
N PRO A 15 10.32 4.19 10.89
CA PRO A 15 10.71 5.29 10.00
C PRO A 15 9.59 5.68 9.02
N GLY A 16 8.94 4.69 8.38
CA GLY A 16 7.83 4.94 7.47
C GLY A 16 6.63 5.60 8.15
N ARG A 17 6.29 5.18 9.39
CA ARG A 17 5.21 5.82 10.15
C ARG A 17 5.56 7.25 10.59
N ARG A 18 6.84 7.51 10.94
CA ARG A 18 7.32 8.82 11.38
C ARG A 18 7.21 9.84 10.26
N VAL A 19 7.75 9.55 9.08
CA VAL A 19 7.71 10.47 7.94
C VAL A 19 6.26 10.80 7.53
N LEU A 20 5.33 9.84 7.66
CA LEU A 20 3.91 10.09 7.44
C LEU A 20 3.32 11.03 8.50
N ALA A 21 3.64 10.82 9.77
CA ALA A 21 3.15 11.67 10.86
C ALA A 21 3.55 13.14 10.70
N GLU A 22 4.73 13.38 10.15
CA GLU A 22 5.31 14.72 9.99
C GLU A 22 4.87 15.40 8.69
N HIS A 23 4.83 14.68 7.59
CA HIS A 23 4.73 15.29 6.25
C HIS A 23 3.39 15.04 5.54
N LEU A 24 2.60 14.01 5.93
CA LEU A 24 1.42 13.65 5.15
C LEU A 24 0.34 14.75 5.19
N HIS A 25 0.00 15.25 6.37
CA HIS A 25 -1.08 16.24 6.48
C HIS A 25 -0.78 17.56 5.76
N PRO A 26 0.39 18.20 5.92
CA PRO A 26 0.74 19.38 5.13
C PRO A 26 0.69 19.12 3.62
N PHE A 27 1.23 17.99 3.17
CA PHE A 27 1.23 17.62 1.76
C PHE A 27 -0.19 17.43 1.19
N VAL A 28 -1.09 16.79 1.95
CA VAL A 28 -2.49 16.61 1.56
C VAL A 28 -3.20 17.94 1.36
N VAL A 29 -2.98 18.91 2.26
CA VAL A 29 -3.57 20.23 2.18
C VAL A 29 -3.03 21.04 1.00
N GLU A 30 -1.71 21.08 0.84
CA GLU A 30 -1.03 21.82 -0.22
C GLU A 30 -1.43 21.34 -1.62
N ASN A 31 -1.55 20.01 -1.78
CA ASN A 31 -1.86 19.40 -3.07
C ASN A 31 -3.35 19.14 -3.29
N GLU A 32 -4.22 19.57 -2.36
CA GLU A 32 -5.67 19.38 -2.43
C GLU A 32 -6.09 17.92 -2.65
N ILE A 33 -5.47 17.01 -1.90
CA ILE A 33 -5.75 15.56 -1.99
C ILE A 33 -7.10 15.24 -1.37
N ASP A 34 -7.96 14.57 -2.12
CA ASP A 34 -9.32 14.20 -1.70
C ASP A 34 -9.38 12.86 -0.97
N CYS A 35 -8.46 11.93 -1.30
CA CYS A 35 -8.40 10.61 -0.69
C CYS A 35 -6.95 10.14 -0.58
N VAL A 36 -6.58 9.57 0.57
CA VAL A 36 -5.28 8.94 0.80
C VAL A 36 -5.48 7.45 1.01
N ILE A 37 -4.80 6.63 0.22
CA ILE A 37 -4.74 5.17 0.30
C ILE A 37 -3.31 4.78 0.65
N ALA A 38 -3.08 3.89 1.61
CA ALA A 38 -1.73 3.49 1.99
C ALA A 38 -1.63 1.98 2.25
N ASN A 39 -0.61 1.33 1.71
CA ASN A 39 -0.29 -0.04 2.10
C ASN A 39 0.46 -0.03 3.43
N ALA A 40 -0.11 -0.69 4.45
CA ALA A 40 0.42 -0.71 5.81
C ALA A 40 0.85 -2.10 6.29
N GLU A 41 0.99 -3.07 5.40
CA GLU A 41 1.30 -4.46 5.79
C GLU A 41 2.64 -4.62 6.51
N ASN A 42 3.56 -3.65 6.34
CA ASN A 42 4.91 -3.65 6.91
C ASN A 42 5.09 -2.60 8.02
N ALA A 43 4.01 -1.94 8.46
CA ALA A 43 4.08 -0.83 9.39
C ALA A 43 4.50 -1.22 10.83
N ALA A 44 4.24 -2.45 11.28
CA ALA A 44 4.61 -2.92 12.61
C ALA A 44 5.96 -3.64 12.61
N GLY A 45 7.05 -2.92 12.88
CA GLY A 45 8.41 -3.48 12.91
C GLY A 45 8.89 -4.08 11.59
N GLY A 46 8.29 -3.64 10.47
CA GLY A 46 8.62 -4.10 9.12
C GLY A 46 7.89 -5.37 8.69
N SER A 47 6.89 -5.85 9.44
CA SER A 47 6.03 -6.98 9.03
C SER A 47 4.74 -7.01 9.86
N GLY A 48 3.61 -6.89 9.18
CA GLY A 48 2.28 -6.84 9.78
C GLY A 48 1.83 -5.43 10.19
N LEU A 49 0.60 -5.35 10.67
CA LEU A 49 -0.06 -4.17 11.19
C LEU A 49 -0.71 -4.49 12.54
N THR A 50 -0.72 -3.55 13.47
CA THR A 50 -1.47 -3.64 14.73
C THR A 50 -2.63 -2.65 14.73
N LYS A 51 -3.65 -2.93 15.57
CA LYS A 51 -4.78 -1.99 15.74
C LYS A 51 -4.31 -0.58 16.09
N GLN A 52 -3.35 -0.48 17.02
CA GLN A 52 -2.84 0.80 17.49
C GLN A 52 -2.17 1.60 16.36
N ILE A 53 -1.40 0.93 15.51
CA ILE A 53 -0.77 1.58 14.35
C ILE A 53 -1.84 1.97 13.32
N HIS A 54 -2.84 1.13 13.05
CA HIS A 54 -3.97 1.48 12.19
C HIS A 54 -4.66 2.77 12.66
N ASP A 55 -4.96 2.88 13.95
CA ASP A 55 -5.60 4.06 14.54
C ASP A 55 -4.72 5.33 14.40
N LYS A 56 -3.38 5.17 14.48
CA LYS A 56 -2.42 6.27 14.23
C LYS A 56 -2.40 6.71 12.77
N LEU A 57 -2.35 5.77 11.83
CA LEU A 57 -2.38 6.09 10.40
C LEU A 57 -3.63 6.88 10.01
N ALA A 58 -4.79 6.53 10.59
CA ALA A 58 -6.02 7.31 10.39
C ALA A 58 -5.88 8.75 10.91
N LYS A 59 -5.21 8.95 12.08
CA LYS A 59 -4.94 10.29 12.61
C LYS A 59 -3.95 11.09 11.79
N TYR A 60 -3.04 10.44 11.07
CA TYR A 60 -2.09 11.09 10.16
C TYR A 60 -2.74 11.55 8.85
N GLY A 61 -3.97 11.10 8.57
CA GLY A 61 -4.72 11.46 7.36
C GLY A 61 -4.85 10.35 6.33
N VAL A 62 -4.52 9.10 6.67
CA VAL A 62 -4.78 7.94 5.81
C VAL A 62 -6.27 7.59 5.90
N HIS A 63 -6.97 7.62 4.75
CA HIS A 63 -8.39 7.33 4.67
C HIS A 63 -8.68 5.84 4.47
N LEU A 64 -7.91 5.17 3.62
CA LEU A 64 -8.05 3.74 3.31
C LEU A 64 -6.71 3.03 3.48
N VAL A 65 -6.73 1.89 4.13
CA VAL A 65 -5.55 1.06 4.40
C VAL A 65 -5.65 -0.24 3.61
N THR A 66 -4.60 -0.56 2.86
CA THR A 66 -4.44 -1.84 2.16
C THR A 66 -3.38 -2.69 2.83
N LEU A 67 -3.48 -4.00 2.63
CA LEU A 67 -2.53 -5.00 3.12
C LEU A 67 -2.21 -5.99 2.00
N GLY A 68 -1.05 -6.66 2.11
CA GLY A 68 -0.60 -7.71 1.18
C GLY A 68 -0.44 -9.06 1.88
N ASP A 69 0.64 -9.77 1.60
CA ASP A 69 0.90 -11.13 2.13
C ASP A 69 1.27 -11.17 3.62
N HIS A 70 1.58 -10.01 4.22
CA HIS A 70 1.80 -9.87 5.65
C HIS A 70 0.53 -9.52 6.45
N CYS A 71 -0.67 -9.55 5.85
CA CYS A 71 -1.91 -9.07 6.46
C CYS A 71 -2.23 -9.71 7.83
N TYR A 72 -1.77 -10.95 8.11
CA TYR A 72 -2.01 -11.67 9.37
C TYR A 72 -0.74 -11.91 10.20
N ARG A 73 0.38 -11.23 9.90
CA ARG A 73 1.62 -11.38 10.69
C ARG A 73 1.45 -10.95 12.16
N LYS A 74 0.59 -9.98 12.42
CA LYS A 74 0.18 -9.60 13.77
C LYS A 74 -1.28 -10.00 13.97
N ARG A 75 -1.53 -10.99 14.85
CA ARG A 75 -2.89 -11.53 15.06
C ARG A 75 -3.88 -10.55 15.67
N ASP A 76 -3.41 -9.56 16.39
CA ASP A 76 -4.23 -8.51 17.01
C ASP A 76 -4.91 -7.57 16.00
N ILE A 77 -4.52 -7.62 14.73
CA ILE A 77 -5.20 -6.88 13.65
C ILE A 77 -6.53 -7.53 13.24
N ILE A 78 -6.75 -8.82 13.50
CA ILE A 78 -7.91 -9.56 13.01
C ILE A 78 -9.24 -8.91 13.41
N PRO A 79 -9.50 -8.54 14.69
CA PRO A 79 -10.73 -7.85 15.05
C PRO A 79 -10.92 -6.51 14.33
N THR A 80 -9.82 -5.81 14.02
CA THR A 80 -9.86 -4.55 13.26
C THR A 80 -10.27 -4.80 11.81
N LEU A 81 -9.72 -5.84 11.16
CA LEU A 81 -10.08 -6.25 9.80
C LEU A 81 -11.55 -6.62 9.66
N GLU A 82 -12.14 -7.22 10.69
CA GLU A 82 -13.54 -7.62 10.69
C GLU A 82 -14.49 -6.45 10.95
N THR A 83 -14.11 -5.49 11.81
CA THR A 83 -15.00 -4.44 12.29
C THR A 83 -14.85 -3.10 11.57
N GLN A 84 -13.63 -2.73 11.16
CA GLN A 84 -13.39 -1.44 10.50
C GLN A 84 -13.77 -1.48 9.01
N ASN A 85 -14.20 -0.33 8.47
CA ASN A 85 -14.66 -0.20 7.07
C ASN A 85 -13.60 0.42 6.16
N ASN A 86 -12.46 0.81 6.71
CA ASN A 86 -11.40 1.54 6.02
C ASN A 86 -10.11 0.73 5.84
N ILE A 87 -10.16 -0.58 6.07
CA ILE A 87 -9.02 -1.48 5.92
C ILE A 87 -9.42 -2.73 5.14
N VAL A 88 -8.57 -3.16 4.20
CA VAL A 88 -8.80 -4.34 3.36
C VAL A 88 -7.63 -5.31 3.42
N ARG A 89 -7.95 -6.59 3.33
CA ARG A 89 -7.00 -7.65 3.04
C ARG A 89 -6.98 -7.97 1.54
N PRO A 90 -5.99 -8.72 1.02
CA PRO A 90 -6.06 -9.19 -0.37
C PRO A 90 -7.36 -9.96 -0.64
N ALA A 91 -8.10 -9.50 -1.64
CA ALA A 91 -9.45 -10.00 -1.91
C ALA A 91 -9.45 -11.46 -2.38
N ASN A 92 -8.39 -11.89 -3.08
CA ASN A 92 -8.25 -13.26 -3.58
C ASN A 92 -7.58 -14.22 -2.58
N LEU A 93 -7.54 -13.89 -1.29
CA LEU A 93 -7.35 -14.89 -0.23
C LEU A 93 -8.63 -15.73 -0.07
N SER A 94 -8.52 -16.84 0.66
CA SER A 94 -9.68 -17.69 0.95
C SER A 94 -10.91 -16.89 1.37
N ARG A 95 -12.09 -17.28 0.89
CA ARG A 95 -13.36 -16.67 1.31
C ARG A 95 -13.64 -16.75 2.82
N TYR A 96 -12.94 -17.61 3.53
CA TYR A 96 -13.01 -17.77 4.99
C TYR A 96 -12.00 -16.91 5.74
N ALA A 97 -11.11 -16.21 5.02
CA ALA A 97 -10.12 -15.33 5.61
C ALA A 97 -10.80 -14.10 6.24
N ALA A 98 -10.40 -13.73 7.45
CA ALA A 98 -10.95 -12.58 8.17
C ALA A 98 -10.67 -11.27 7.43
N GLY A 99 -11.64 -10.35 7.45
CA GLY A 99 -11.50 -9.02 6.85
C GLY A 99 -12.25 -8.87 5.53
N LYS A 100 -12.23 -7.65 5.01
CA LYS A 100 -13.02 -7.23 3.86
C LYS A 100 -12.23 -7.31 2.56
N ASP A 101 -12.93 -7.58 1.47
CA ASP A 101 -12.38 -7.67 0.12
C ASP A 101 -12.13 -6.28 -0.51
N TYR A 102 -12.91 -5.28 -0.10
CA TYR A 102 -12.82 -3.89 -0.55
C TYR A 102 -13.28 -2.94 0.55
N ALA A 103 -12.89 -1.68 0.43
CA ALA A 103 -13.35 -0.59 1.29
C ALA A 103 -13.73 0.61 0.42
N ILE A 104 -14.65 1.43 0.92
CA ILE A 104 -15.14 2.63 0.24
C ILE A 104 -14.98 3.83 1.18
N TYR A 105 -14.47 4.92 0.62
CA TYR A 105 -14.38 6.23 1.28
C TYR A 105 -15.17 7.27 0.49
N GLN A 106 -16.00 8.06 1.17
CA GLN A 106 -16.69 9.19 0.57
C GLN A 106 -15.86 10.46 0.78
N THR A 107 -15.42 11.07 -0.30
CA THR A 107 -14.65 12.32 -0.25
C THR A 107 -15.51 13.49 0.20
N ALA A 108 -14.88 14.57 0.67
CA ALA A 108 -15.59 15.82 1.02
C ALA A 108 -16.32 16.44 -0.18
N LYS A 109 -15.87 16.15 -1.41
CA LYS A 109 -16.53 16.55 -2.66
C LYS A 109 -17.74 15.67 -3.02
N GLY A 110 -18.04 14.63 -2.24
CA GLY A 110 -19.19 13.75 -2.42
C GLY A 110 -18.94 12.51 -3.29
N ALA A 111 -17.80 12.40 -3.98
CA ALA A 111 -17.45 11.22 -4.77
C ALA A 111 -17.05 10.04 -3.87
N THR A 112 -17.39 8.83 -4.26
CA THR A 112 -17.03 7.58 -3.57
C THR A 112 -15.82 6.92 -4.25
N VAL A 113 -14.79 6.61 -3.45
CA VAL A 113 -13.56 5.93 -3.88
C VAL A 113 -13.49 4.55 -3.25
N ALA A 114 -13.50 3.51 -4.06
CA ALA A 114 -13.28 2.14 -3.62
C ALA A 114 -11.83 1.71 -3.83
N VAL A 115 -11.27 0.93 -2.88
CA VAL A 115 -9.98 0.25 -3.03
C VAL A 115 -10.14 -1.25 -2.90
N VAL A 116 -9.43 -1.98 -3.75
CA VAL A 116 -9.29 -3.45 -3.74
C VAL A 116 -7.80 -3.77 -3.79
N THR A 117 -7.34 -4.69 -2.94
CA THR A 117 -6.01 -5.28 -3.07
C THR A 117 -6.13 -6.72 -3.59
N LEU A 118 -5.31 -7.05 -4.57
CA LEU A 118 -5.13 -8.40 -5.09
C LEU A 118 -3.70 -8.88 -4.85
N ILE A 119 -3.52 -10.14 -4.51
CA ILE A 119 -2.20 -10.73 -4.35
C ILE A 119 -1.83 -11.56 -5.58
N GLY A 120 -0.56 -11.49 -5.98
CA GLY A 120 0.02 -12.33 -7.03
C GLY A 120 0.12 -13.79 -6.63
N ARG A 121 0.52 -14.64 -7.59
CA ARG A 121 0.70 -16.08 -7.38
C ARG A 121 2.09 -16.58 -7.75
N ILE A 122 2.79 -15.83 -8.61
CA ILE A 122 4.17 -16.18 -9.03
C ILE A 122 5.12 -15.75 -7.91
N PHE A 123 5.85 -16.70 -7.36
CA PHE A 123 6.74 -16.52 -6.19
C PHE A 123 6.05 -16.06 -4.91
N MET A 124 4.72 -16.17 -4.84
CA MET A 124 3.90 -15.80 -3.70
C MET A 124 3.25 -17.04 -3.08
N LYS A 125 2.68 -16.88 -1.88
CA LYS A 125 1.89 -17.95 -1.25
C LYS A 125 0.64 -18.25 -2.10
N PRO A 126 0.12 -19.49 -2.06
CA PRO A 126 -1.10 -19.86 -2.77
C PRO A 126 -2.26 -18.91 -2.46
N ALA A 127 -2.90 -18.42 -3.52
CA ALA A 127 -4.09 -17.58 -3.47
C ALA A 127 -5.03 -17.96 -4.63
N ASP A 128 -6.30 -17.58 -4.50
CA ASP A 128 -7.27 -17.75 -5.57
C ASP A 128 -6.94 -16.86 -6.78
N CYS A 129 -7.58 -17.13 -7.92
CA CYS A 129 -7.34 -16.38 -9.14
C CYS A 129 -7.69 -14.89 -8.98
N PRO A 130 -6.72 -13.94 -9.09
CA PRO A 130 -6.99 -12.52 -8.92
C PRO A 130 -7.91 -11.96 -10.01
N TYR A 131 -7.88 -12.53 -11.23
CA TYR A 131 -8.74 -12.11 -12.34
C TYR A 131 -10.21 -12.48 -12.08
N ALA A 132 -10.49 -13.72 -11.68
CA ALA A 132 -11.85 -14.14 -11.34
C ALA A 132 -12.39 -13.33 -10.16
N LYS A 133 -11.53 -13.07 -9.15
CA LYS A 133 -11.94 -12.32 -7.97
C LYS A 133 -12.28 -10.86 -8.29
N ILE A 134 -11.47 -10.19 -9.10
CA ILE A 134 -11.75 -8.79 -9.45
C ILE A 134 -13.00 -8.65 -10.32
N ASP A 135 -13.28 -9.59 -11.23
CA ASP A 135 -14.49 -9.56 -12.05
C ASP A 135 -15.74 -9.64 -11.17
N ASP A 136 -15.76 -10.53 -10.16
CA ASP A 136 -16.86 -10.64 -9.19
C ASP A 136 -17.07 -9.33 -8.42
N LEU A 137 -15.97 -8.67 -8.01
CA LEU A 137 -16.03 -7.43 -7.26
C LEU A 137 -16.46 -6.24 -8.12
N LEU A 138 -16.01 -6.16 -9.36
CA LEU A 138 -16.40 -5.08 -10.28
C LEU A 138 -17.90 -5.10 -10.56
N GLY A 139 -18.52 -6.29 -10.58
CA GLY A 139 -19.99 -6.43 -10.69
C GLY A 139 -20.74 -5.71 -9.57
N LYS A 140 -20.20 -5.71 -8.35
CA LYS A 140 -20.75 -5.02 -7.17
C LYS A 140 -20.37 -3.54 -7.15
N LEU A 141 -19.07 -3.24 -7.29
CA LEU A 141 -18.52 -1.90 -7.19
C LEU A 141 -19.05 -0.94 -8.24
N LYS A 142 -19.53 -1.45 -9.38
CA LYS A 142 -20.17 -0.64 -10.44
C LYS A 142 -21.29 0.26 -9.92
N ASN A 143 -22.02 -0.19 -8.89
CA ASN A 143 -23.16 0.53 -8.32
C ASN A 143 -22.84 1.19 -6.97
N GLU A 144 -21.66 0.91 -6.38
CA GLU A 144 -21.30 1.35 -5.02
C GLU A 144 -20.24 2.44 -5.02
N ALA A 145 -19.44 2.56 -6.10
CA ALA A 145 -18.35 3.53 -6.16
C ALA A 145 -18.26 4.25 -7.50
N ASP A 146 -17.92 5.55 -7.43
CA ASP A 146 -17.64 6.38 -8.61
C ASP A 146 -16.25 6.09 -9.17
N ILE A 147 -15.30 5.79 -8.31
CA ILE A 147 -13.89 5.58 -8.61
C ILE A 147 -13.45 4.25 -8.00
N VAL A 148 -12.78 3.41 -8.80
CA VAL A 148 -12.23 2.13 -8.32
C VAL A 148 -10.72 2.14 -8.52
N ILE A 149 -9.99 1.93 -7.43
CA ILE A 149 -8.53 1.81 -7.38
C ILE A 149 -8.18 0.36 -7.05
N VAL A 150 -7.29 -0.24 -7.82
CA VAL A 150 -6.84 -1.62 -7.63
C VAL A 150 -5.35 -1.64 -7.34
N GLU A 151 -4.99 -2.20 -6.20
CA GLU A 151 -3.62 -2.53 -5.85
C GLU A 151 -3.31 -3.97 -6.25
N MET A 152 -2.26 -4.16 -7.05
CA MET A 152 -1.71 -5.47 -7.37
C MET A 152 -0.45 -5.72 -6.55
N HIS A 153 -0.60 -6.38 -5.40
CA HIS A 153 0.48 -6.74 -4.49
C HIS A 153 1.13 -8.03 -4.96
N ALA A 154 2.23 -7.93 -5.70
CA ALA A 154 2.85 -9.08 -6.35
C ALA A 154 4.36 -8.95 -6.52
N GLU A 155 5.06 -10.09 -6.44
CA GLU A 155 6.51 -10.17 -6.71
C GLU A 155 6.78 -9.99 -8.21
N ALA A 156 6.09 -10.74 -9.06
CA ALA A 156 6.35 -10.74 -10.49
C ALA A 156 5.79 -9.49 -11.19
N THR A 157 6.65 -8.71 -11.83
CA THR A 157 6.25 -7.53 -12.63
C THR A 157 5.29 -7.91 -13.76
N SER A 158 5.42 -9.11 -14.33
CA SER A 158 4.52 -9.61 -15.38
C SER A 158 3.06 -9.74 -14.90
N GLU A 159 2.82 -10.13 -13.63
CA GLU A 159 1.46 -10.17 -13.07
C GLU A 159 0.89 -8.77 -12.92
N LYS A 160 1.70 -7.80 -12.45
CA LYS A 160 1.29 -6.39 -12.30
C LYS A 160 0.91 -5.78 -13.65
N VAL A 161 1.80 -5.91 -14.66
CA VAL A 161 1.57 -5.40 -16.01
C VAL A 161 0.34 -6.05 -16.65
N ALA A 162 0.20 -7.37 -16.55
CA ALA A 162 -0.94 -8.09 -17.11
C ALA A 162 -2.27 -7.65 -16.47
N MET A 163 -2.30 -7.41 -15.14
CA MET A 163 -3.47 -6.90 -14.45
C MET A 163 -3.81 -5.47 -14.90
N GLY A 164 -2.83 -4.61 -15.11
CA GLY A 164 -3.04 -3.27 -15.67
C GLY A 164 -3.75 -3.31 -17.01
N TYR A 165 -3.25 -4.11 -17.96
CA TYR A 165 -3.91 -4.26 -19.27
C TYR A 165 -5.30 -4.91 -19.18
N TYR A 166 -5.47 -5.88 -18.29
CA TYR A 166 -6.75 -6.55 -18.08
C TYR A 166 -7.84 -5.60 -17.57
N LEU A 167 -7.46 -4.66 -16.72
CA LEU A 167 -8.36 -3.69 -16.09
C LEU A 167 -8.45 -2.35 -16.83
N ASP A 168 -7.74 -2.19 -17.97
CA ASP A 168 -7.78 -0.95 -18.73
C ASP A 168 -9.20 -0.61 -19.20
N GLY A 169 -9.69 0.55 -18.77
CA GLY A 169 -11.05 1.05 -18.99
C GLY A 169 -12.12 0.47 -18.05
N LYS A 170 -11.77 -0.48 -17.17
CA LYS A 170 -12.69 -1.06 -16.18
C LYS A 170 -12.58 -0.40 -14.81
N VAL A 171 -11.41 0.17 -14.49
CA VAL A 171 -11.09 0.85 -13.22
C VAL A 171 -10.34 2.16 -13.49
N SER A 172 -10.27 3.03 -12.48
CA SER A 172 -9.61 4.33 -12.63
C SER A 172 -8.10 4.24 -12.51
N CYS A 173 -7.58 3.34 -11.66
CA CYS A 173 -6.14 3.15 -11.47
C CYS A 173 -5.82 1.70 -11.09
N VAL A 174 -4.68 1.20 -11.60
CA VAL A 174 -4.00 -0.01 -11.14
C VAL A 174 -2.57 0.36 -10.77
N PHE A 175 -2.16 0.10 -9.55
CA PHE A 175 -0.79 0.28 -9.09
C PHE A 175 -0.25 -0.98 -8.41
N GLY A 176 1.05 -1.19 -8.52
CA GLY A 176 1.71 -2.32 -7.87
C GLY A 176 2.42 -1.94 -6.57
N THR A 177 2.59 -2.93 -5.69
CA THR A 177 3.33 -2.89 -4.42
C THR A 177 4.11 -4.18 -4.22
N HIS A 178 4.67 -4.43 -3.05
CA HIS A 178 5.43 -5.61 -2.62
C HIS A 178 6.93 -5.54 -2.85
N THR A 179 7.39 -5.16 -4.04
CA THR A 179 8.84 -5.19 -4.34
C THR A 179 9.61 -4.03 -3.72
N HIS A 180 8.91 -3.04 -3.13
CA HIS A 180 9.47 -1.88 -2.43
C HIS A 180 10.29 -0.92 -3.29
N ILE A 181 10.48 -1.20 -4.58
CA ILE A 181 11.27 -0.39 -5.52
C ILE A 181 10.32 0.30 -6.49
N ALA A 182 10.23 1.63 -6.41
CA ALA A 182 9.42 2.41 -7.33
C ALA A 182 9.91 2.26 -8.77
N THR A 183 8.99 1.97 -9.68
CA THR A 183 9.26 1.92 -11.13
C THR A 183 9.03 3.29 -11.77
N ALA A 184 9.48 3.48 -13.01
CA ALA A 184 9.39 4.74 -13.75
C ALA A 184 8.51 4.56 -15.00
N ASP A 185 7.42 3.82 -14.87
CA ASP A 185 6.55 3.43 -15.98
C ASP A 185 5.11 3.94 -15.82
N GLU A 186 4.93 4.97 -14.98
CA GLU A 186 3.65 5.62 -14.77
C GLU A 186 3.07 6.16 -16.07
N ARG A 187 1.82 5.83 -16.35
CA ARG A 187 1.12 6.23 -17.57
C ARG A 187 -0.39 6.08 -17.45
N ILE A 188 -1.11 6.72 -18.34
CA ILE A 188 -2.52 6.43 -18.58
C ILE A 188 -2.60 5.44 -19.75
N LEU A 189 -3.26 4.30 -19.53
CA LEU A 189 -3.49 3.29 -20.55
C LEU A 189 -4.54 3.75 -21.57
N LYS A 190 -4.67 3.05 -22.69
CA LYS A 190 -5.47 3.47 -23.87
C LYS A 190 -6.95 3.72 -23.56
N ALA A 191 -7.56 2.94 -22.65
CA ALA A 191 -8.96 3.10 -22.28
C ALA A 191 -9.18 4.04 -21.10
N GLY A 192 -8.11 4.61 -20.51
CA GLY A 192 -8.17 5.67 -19.50
C GLY A 192 -7.89 5.23 -18.07
N THR A 193 -7.33 4.05 -17.84
CA THR A 193 -6.85 3.61 -16.53
C THR A 193 -5.44 4.12 -16.28
N ALA A 194 -5.19 4.77 -15.13
CA ALA A 194 -3.84 5.08 -14.68
C ALA A 194 -3.12 3.80 -14.26
N TYR A 195 -1.83 3.68 -14.58
CA TYR A 195 -1.03 2.48 -14.28
C TYR A 195 0.40 2.82 -13.90
N ILE A 196 0.92 2.07 -12.92
CA ILE A 196 2.35 1.97 -12.60
C ILE A 196 2.64 0.57 -12.03
N THR A 197 3.80 0.02 -12.39
CA THR A 197 4.20 -1.35 -11.97
C THR A 197 4.47 -1.46 -10.48
N ASP A 198 5.15 -0.49 -9.86
CA ASP A 198 5.34 -0.44 -8.40
C ASP A 198 5.52 1.00 -7.92
N ILE A 199 4.85 1.36 -6.83
CA ILE A 199 4.92 2.71 -6.26
C ILE A 199 6.01 2.85 -5.18
N GLY A 200 6.78 1.77 -4.93
CA GLY A 200 7.86 1.74 -3.95
C GLY A 200 7.39 1.57 -2.50
N MET A 201 8.28 1.80 -1.55
CA MET A 201 7.97 1.76 -0.13
C MET A 201 8.10 3.13 0.53
N THR A 202 7.41 3.31 1.65
CA THR A 202 7.54 4.45 2.56
C THR A 202 8.36 4.03 3.77
N GLY A 203 9.60 4.52 3.85
CA GLY A 203 10.57 4.10 4.85
C GLY A 203 11.99 4.51 4.48
N SER A 204 12.99 3.81 5.02
CA SER A 204 14.41 4.08 4.76
C SER A 204 14.80 3.68 3.35
N ALA A 205 15.26 4.63 2.54
CA ALA A 205 15.81 4.39 1.20
C ALA A 205 17.27 3.89 1.28
N ASP A 206 18.02 4.26 2.31
CA ASP A 206 19.35 3.70 2.59
C ASP A 206 19.21 2.33 3.26
N SER A 207 18.80 1.34 2.47
CA SER A 207 18.44 0.01 2.98
C SER A 207 18.36 -1.03 1.86
N VAL A 208 18.20 -2.30 2.24
CA VAL A 208 17.72 -3.33 1.33
C VAL A 208 16.24 -3.58 1.64
N LEU A 209 15.36 -3.00 0.83
CA LEU A 209 13.90 -3.11 0.97
C LEU A 209 13.38 -2.74 2.38
N GLY A 210 13.98 -1.71 2.99
CA GLY A 210 13.63 -1.24 4.34
C GLY A 210 14.38 -1.94 5.47
N ARG A 211 15.28 -2.90 5.18
CA ARG A 211 16.10 -3.62 6.15
C ARG A 211 17.54 -3.15 6.13
N ASN A 212 18.21 -3.24 7.27
CA ASN A 212 19.63 -2.89 7.39
C ASN A 212 20.46 -3.65 6.35
N ALA A 213 21.20 -2.90 5.51
CA ALA A 213 21.90 -3.45 4.36
C ALA A 213 23.00 -4.46 4.75
N ASP A 214 23.76 -4.17 5.83
CA ASP A 214 24.87 -5.04 6.25
C ASP A 214 24.37 -6.43 6.66
N SER A 215 23.25 -6.50 7.39
CA SER A 215 22.68 -7.77 7.83
C SER A 215 22.15 -8.59 6.66
N VAL A 216 21.51 -7.95 5.69
CA VAL A 216 20.98 -8.61 4.48
C VAL A 216 22.12 -9.10 3.58
N VAL A 217 23.10 -8.25 3.30
CA VAL A 217 24.30 -8.62 2.50
C VAL A 217 25.05 -9.77 3.16
N ARG A 218 25.20 -9.73 4.48
CA ARG A 218 25.84 -10.80 5.22
C ARG A 218 25.07 -12.12 5.10
N ALA A 219 23.74 -12.10 5.23
CA ALA A 219 22.90 -13.28 5.05
C ALA A 219 23.07 -13.89 3.66
N PHE A 220 23.03 -13.09 2.60
CA PHE A 220 23.20 -13.57 1.22
C PHE A 220 24.61 -14.13 0.95
N ARG A 221 25.66 -13.49 1.48
CA ARG A 221 27.03 -13.96 1.31
C ARG A 221 27.33 -15.26 2.04
N THR A 222 26.73 -15.47 3.21
CA THR A 222 27.05 -16.61 4.08
C THR A 222 26.01 -17.73 3.98
N GLN A 223 24.84 -17.46 3.43
CA GLN A 223 23.66 -18.37 3.45
C GLN A 223 23.25 -18.78 4.87
N MET A 224 23.64 -17.99 5.88
CA MET A 224 23.27 -18.21 7.28
C MET A 224 22.06 -17.35 7.65
N PRO A 225 21.21 -17.80 8.59
CA PRO A 225 20.08 -16.99 9.05
C PRO A 225 20.58 -15.80 9.88
N TYR A 226 20.00 -14.64 9.61
CA TYR A 226 20.23 -13.39 10.35
C TYR A 226 18.89 -12.71 10.64
N SER A 227 18.81 -11.98 11.74
CA SER A 227 17.70 -11.06 12.01
C SER A 227 17.88 -9.80 11.16
N PHE A 228 16.80 -9.37 10.50
CA PHE A 228 16.78 -8.17 9.67
C PHE A 228 16.08 -7.03 10.42
N GLU A 229 16.87 -6.13 10.98
CA GLU A 229 16.38 -4.92 11.61
C GLU A 229 15.88 -3.92 10.55
N VAL A 230 14.89 -3.10 10.91
CA VAL A 230 14.42 -2.00 10.06
C VAL A 230 15.50 -0.92 10.00
N ALA A 231 15.86 -0.49 8.79
CA ALA A 231 16.79 0.59 8.55
C ALA A 231 16.14 1.96 8.86
N SER A 232 16.95 2.99 9.13
CA SER A 232 16.48 4.31 9.57
C SER A 232 17.05 5.51 8.81
N GLY A 233 17.97 5.30 7.87
CA GLY A 233 18.61 6.37 7.08
C GLY A 233 17.80 6.75 5.85
N ASP A 234 17.91 8.02 5.39
CA ASP A 234 17.27 8.54 4.17
C ASP A 234 15.80 8.13 4.06
N VAL A 235 14.97 8.63 4.99
CA VAL A 235 13.55 8.23 5.08
C VAL A 235 12.71 9.03 4.09
N ARG A 236 11.83 8.31 3.36
CA ARG A 236 11.01 8.91 2.30
C ARG A 236 9.58 8.35 2.32
N ILE A 237 8.62 9.18 1.90
CA ILE A 237 7.31 8.71 1.42
C ILE A 237 7.43 8.53 -0.08
N ASN A 238 7.13 7.33 -0.59
CA ASN A 238 6.96 7.08 -2.01
C ASN A 238 5.49 6.80 -2.32
N GLY A 239 5.02 7.28 -3.45
CA GLY A 239 3.65 7.05 -3.89
C GLY A 239 3.35 7.68 -5.24
N ILE A 240 2.07 7.74 -5.57
CA ILE A 240 1.55 8.39 -6.77
C ILE A 240 0.35 9.26 -6.44
N ILE A 241 0.21 10.38 -7.13
CA ILE A 241 -1.06 11.13 -7.21
C ILE A 241 -1.73 10.76 -8.54
N VAL A 242 -3.00 10.37 -8.44
CA VAL A 242 -3.86 10.13 -9.60
C VAL A 242 -5.02 11.12 -9.57
N THR A 243 -5.22 11.85 -10.66
CA THR A 243 -6.40 12.70 -10.85
C THR A 243 -7.41 11.97 -11.72
N VAL A 244 -8.62 11.80 -11.21
CA VAL A 244 -9.70 11.05 -11.87
C VAL A 244 -10.90 11.97 -12.06
N ASP A 245 -11.54 11.94 -13.23
CA ASP A 245 -12.88 12.52 -13.41
C ASP A 245 -13.94 11.51 -12.94
N SER A 246 -14.64 11.83 -11.85
CA SER A 246 -15.66 10.95 -11.26
C SER A 246 -16.85 10.68 -12.19
N ASN A 247 -17.15 11.56 -13.18
CA ASN A 247 -18.22 11.36 -14.12
C ASN A 247 -17.89 10.30 -15.17
N THR A 248 -16.66 10.34 -15.69
CA THR A 248 -16.19 9.38 -16.71
C THR A 248 -15.48 8.17 -16.10
N ARG A 249 -15.11 8.24 -14.81
CA ARG A 249 -14.31 7.25 -14.06
C ARG A 249 -12.90 7.04 -14.62
N LYS A 250 -12.46 7.91 -15.52
CA LYS A 250 -11.14 7.83 -16.18
C LYS A 250 -10.12 8.69 -15.47
N ALA A 251 -8.90 8.20 -15.43
CA ALA A 251 -7.75 8.99 -15.01
C ALA A 251 -7.41 10.03 -16.08
N GLU A 252 -7.08 11.25 -15.63
CA GLU A 252 -6.61 12.33 -16.47
C GLU A 252 -5.12 12.61 -16.27
N HIS A 253 -4.60 12.29 -15.09
CA HIS A 253 -3.20 12.50 -14.73
C HIS A 253 -2.73 11.45 -13.74
N ILE A 254 -1.47 11.06 -13.84
CA ILE A 254 -0.73 10.26 -12.88
C ILE A 254 0.68 10.81 -12.78
N GLU A 255 1.17 10.96 -11.55
CA GLU A 255 2.54 11.38 -11.27
C GLU A 255 3.10 10.65 -10.06
N ARG A 256 4.40 10.38 -10.08
CA ARG A 256 5.11 9.85 -8.91
C ARG A 256 5.43 10.96 -7.92
N VAL A 257 5.33 10.61 -6.65
CA VAL A 257 5.63 11.50 -5.52
C VAL A 257 6.73 10.89 -4.67
N VAL A 258 7.72 11.71 -4.33
CA VAL A 258 8.74 11.40 -3.32
C VAL A 258 8.83 12.56 -2.36
N ILE A 259 8.57 12.31 -1.07
CA ILE A 259 8.71 13.29 -0.01
C ILE A 259 9.84 12.81 0.89
N CYS A 260 10.95 13.55 0.95
CA CYS A 260 12.10 13.22 1.77
C CYS A 260 11.98 13.86 3.15
N GLU A 261 12.39 13.15 4.19
CA GLU A 261 12.59 13.72 5.53
C GLU A 261 13.80 14.68 5.49
N GLU A 262 13.60 15.94 5.86
CA GLU A 262 14.67 16.95 5.75
C GLU A 262 15.74 16.80 6.84
N SER A 263 15.39 16.29 8.00
CA SER A 263 16.31 16.00 9.12
C SER A 263 15.70 14.96 10.04
N PRO A 264 16.42 13.92 10.48
CA PRO A 264 15.87 13.00 11.48
C PRO A 264 15.63 13.79 12.78
N PRO A 265 14.42 13.78 13.34
CA PRO A 265 14.16 14.44 14.62
C PRO A 265 14.96 13.78 15.72
N ASP A 266 15.29 14.55 16.78
CA ASP A 266 15.87 14.01 18.00
C ASP A 266 15.07 12.82 18.51
N SER A 267 15.76 11.73 18.80
CA SER A 267 15.27 10.35 18.89
C SER A 267 14.21 10.03 19.95
N GLN A 268 13.60 11.00 20.63
CA GLN A 268 12.81 10.77 21.86
C GLN A 268 11.29 10.94 21.75
N THR A 269 10.71 11.42 20.66
CA THR A 269 9.30 11.83 20.64
C THR A 269 8.35 10.94 19.82
N TYR A 270 8.81 10.02 19.03
CA TYR A 270 7.95 9.26 18.11
C TYR A 270 7.98 7.75 18.39
N ASP A 271 6.80 7.26 18.75
CA ASP A 271 6.29 5.91 18.57
C ASP A 271 7.12 4.72 19.11
N SER A 272 6.91 4.36 20.38
CA SER A 272 7.50 3.18 21.05
C SER A 272 6.80 1.85 20.71
N ASP A 273 5.89 1.81 19.76
CA ASP A 273 4.95 0.71 19.55
C ASP A 273 5.40 -0.38 18.53
N ASP A 274 6.67 -0.43 18.20
CA ASP A 274 7.22 -1.61 17.53
C ASP A 274 7.22 -2.76 18.53
N GLY A 275 6.19 -3.58 18.52
CA GLY A 275 6.16 -4.84 19.26
C GLY A 275 7.46 -5.61 19.06
N LYS A 276 7.83 -6.47 20.02
CA LYS A 276 9.07 -7.27 19.96
C LYS A 276 9.30 -7.80 18.55
N PRO A 277 10.52 -7.71 17.98
CA PRO A 277 10.83 -8.24 16.65
C PRO A 277 10.36 -9.69 16.56
N ASP A 278 9.63 -10.02 15.51
CA ASP A 278 9.24 -11.39 15.24
C ASP A 278 10.43 -12.10 14.60
N TYR A 279 11.17 -12.84 15.40
CA TYR A 279 12.39 -13.55 14.96
C TYR A 279 12.10 -14.82 14.14
N THR A 280 10.86 -15.10 13.78
CA THR A 280 10.47 -16.43 13.29
C THR A 280 10.51 -16.61 11.78
N ASN A 281 11.01 -15.67 10.96
CA ASN A 281 11.04 -15.91 9.51
C ASN A 281 12.25 -15.29 8.81
N GLY A 282 13.30 -16.07 8.69
CA GLY A 282 14.20 -16.01 7.56
C GLY A 282 13.52 -16.70 6.38
N PHE A 283 13.47 -16.02 5.24
CA PHE A 283 13.09 -16.57 3.92
C PHE A 283 11.85 -17.48 3.88
N GLY A 284 10.67 -16.95 3.63
CA GLY A 284 9.46 -17.70 3.31
C GLY A 284 8.44 -16.84 2.61
#